data_70ba3fbd0d79e405bce332270c649812
#
_entry.id   70ba3fbd0d79e405bce332270c649812
#
_cell.length_a   1.000
_cell.length_b   1.000
_cell.length_c   1.000
_cell.angle_alpha   90.00
_cell.angle_beta   90.00
_cell.angle_gamma   90.00
#
_symmetry.space_group_name_H-M   'P 1'
#
loop_
_entity.id
_entity.type
_entity.pdbx_description
1 polymer ?
#
loop_
_entity_poly.entity_id
_entity_poly.type
_entity_poly.pdbx_seq_one_letter_code
_entity_poly.pdbx_strand_id
1 'polypeptide(L)'
;EEPMFAYCLGRFVKVYRPNSKLRFLYGGKEVDDYVFGFEQLPCKGDMIFITGGEKDVLSLSAHGFNAICFNSETAQIPENIIEGLLLRFRHLIILYDTDETGLRETKRQVEALSKFKVPHLTLPLQGTKTEKDISDYFALGNGSEGLKALLSDMFTNMYAQTMMILQSCEIDYDNPPDASKSVVAVNGVPLGTQDNLFCITGGEGTGKSNYIAAILAGTLGAERLQPEQTLGLEVTANPKRLAVLHYDTEQSEAQLHKNLGKTLRRAGVTSVPEFYHSL
;
A
#
# COMPACT_ATOMS: atom_id res chain seq x y z
N GLU A 1 -2.35 47.20 -19.12
CA GLU A 1 -1.65 45.98 -19.62
C GLU A 1 -2.03 44.80 -18.75
N GLU A 2 -2.36 43.66 -19.37
CA GLU A 2 -2.66 42.44 -18.64
C GLU A 2 -1.34 41.79 -18.20
N PRO A 3 -1.21 41.33 -16.94
CA PRO A 3 -0.04 40.60 -16.51
C PRO A 3 0.07 39.27 -17.27
N MET A 4 1.26 38.98 -17.76
CA MET A 4 1.58 37.72 -18.44
C MET A 4 2.89 37.17 -17.87
N PHE A 5 2.92 35.86 -17.70
CA PHE A 5 4.09 35.14 -17.24
C PHE A 5 4.49 34.12 -18.31
N ALA A 6 5.76 34.09 -18.67
CA ALA A 6 6.30 33.13 -19.64
C ALA A 6 7.24 32.16 -18.90
N TYR A 7 6.89 30.90 -18.89
CA TYR A 7 7.69 29.81 -18.35
C TYR A 7 8.42 29.13 -19.49
N CYS A 8 9.75 29.26 -19.49
CA CYS A 8 10.61 28.74 -20.56
C CYS A 8 11.21 27.39 -20.13
N LEU A 9 11.08 26.36 -20.97
CA LEU A 9 11.65 25.04 -20.79
C LEU A 9 12.42 24.67 -22.08
N GLY A 10 13.71 24.95 -22.11
CA GLY A 10 14.49 24.81 -23.32
C GLY A 10 13.93 25.66 -24.48
N ARG A 11 13.42 25.00 -25.55
CA ARG A 11 12.76 25.64 -26.70
C ARG A 11 11.24 25.69 -26.62
N PHE A 12 10.66 25.23 -25.51
CA PHE A 12 9.22 25.28 -25.25
C PHE A 12 8.90 26.44 -24.33
N VAL A 13 7.77 27.11 -24.56
CA VAL A 13 7.29 28.23 -23.73
C VAL A 13 5.81 28.00 -23.38
N LYS A 14 5.51 28.07 -22.10
CA LYS A 14 4.15 28.13 -21.58
C LYS A 14 3.89 29.55 -21.10
N VAL A 15 2.88 30.21 -21.67
CA VAL A 15 2.50 31.58 -21.28
C VAL A 15 1.23 31.52 -20.45
N TYR A 16 1.30 32.04 -19.25
CA TYR A 16 0.17 32.16 -18.33
C TYR A 16 -0.39 33.59 -18.31
N ARG A 17 -1.68 33.70 -18.50
CA ARG A 17 -2.44 34.96 -18.56
C ARG A 17 -3.59 34.88 -17.55
N PRO A 18 -3.40 35.31 -16.28
CA PRO A 18 -4.33 35.09 -15.19
C PRO A 18 -5.72 35.69 -15.42
N ASN A 19 -5.79 36.83 -16.10
CA ASN A 19 -7.05 37.57 -16.30
C ASN A 19 -7.72 37.30 -17.66
N SER A 20 -7.12 36.47 -18.52
CA SER A 20 -7.66 36.14 -19.84
C SER A 20 -8.59 34.93 -19.80
N LYS A 21 -9.60 34.89 -20.72
CA LYS A 21 -10.43 33.69 -20.92
C LYS A 21 -9.59 32.48 -21.32
N LEU A 22 -8.60 32.68 -22.18
CA LEU A 22 -7.60 31.67 -22.55
C LEU A 22 -6.37 31.90 -21.70
N ARG A 23 -6.31 31.19 -20.56
CA ARG A 23 -5.27 31.41 -19.54
C ARG A 23 -3.91 30.93 -19.96
N PHE A 24 -3.82 29.86 -20.76
CA PHE A 24 -2.57 29.25 -21.15
C PHE A 24 -2.39 29.25 -22.66
N LEU A 25 -1.23 29.67 -23.11
CA LEU A 25 -0.77 29.54 -24.49
C LEU A 25 0.52 28.77 -24.50
N TYR A 26 0.72 27.98 -25.52
CA TYR A 26 1.90 27.15 -25.68
C TYR A 26 2.59 27.49 -26.99
N GLY A 27 3.93 27.53 -26.98
CA GLY A 27 4.72 27.83 -28.18
C GLY A 27 6.06 27.14 -28.14
N GLY A 28 6.72 27.10 -29.32
CA GLY A 28 8.02 26.45 -29.47
C GLY A 28 7.92 24.97 -29.80
N LYS A 29 9.01 24.23 -29.55
CA LYS A 29 9.07 22.79 -29.78
C LYS A 29 8.54 22.05 -28.56
N GLU A 30 7.53 21.20 -28.79
CA GLU A 30 6.96 20.36 -27.74
C GLU A 30 8.04 19.50 -27.06
N VAL A 31 7.92 19.32 -25.74
CA VAL A 31 8.78 18.46 -24.94
C VAL A 31 7.98 17.23 -24.51
N ASP A 32 8.59 16.06 -24.61
CA ASP A 32 7.92 14.79 -24.32
C ASP A 32 7.48 14.73 -22.85
N ASP A 33 8.35 15.18 -21.92
CA ASP A 33 8.07 15.26 -20.50
C ASP A 33 8.20 16.70 -20.00
N TYR A 34 7.07 17.38 -19.79
CA TYR A 34 7.08 18.71 -19.19
C TYR A 34 7.32 18.61 -17.68
N VAL A 35 8.54 18.92 -17.23
CA VAL A 35 8.89 18.98 -15.81
C VAL A 35 9.60 20.31 -15.55
N PHE A 36 8.84 21.30 -15.08
CA PHE A 36 9.39 22.61 -14.74
C PHE A 36 10.13 22.57 -13.41
N GLY A 37 11.31 23.22 -13.35
CA GLY A 37 12.14 23.24 -12.15
C GLY A 37 13.18 22.10 -12.08
N PHE A 38 13.11 21.09 -12.96
CA PHE A 38 13.97 19.91 -12.87
C PHE A 38 15.46 20.22 -13.13
N GLU A 39 15.78 21.09 -14.08
CA GLU A 39 17.15 21.44 -14.44
C GLU A 39 17.88 22.25 -13.35
N GLN A 40 17.14 22.96 -12.49
CA GLN A 40 17.67 23.74 -11.39
C GLN A 40 17.92 22.93 -10.11
N LEU A 41 17.51 21.69 -10.09
CA LEU A 41 17.64 20.84 -8.90
C LEU A 41 19.11 20.50 -8.62
N PRO A 42 19.55 20.53 -7.35
CA PRO A 42 20.87 20.04 -6.96
C PRO A 42 20.98 18.53 -7.20
N CYS A 43 22.20 18.02 -7.34
CA CYS A 43 22.45 16.59 -7.51
C CYS A 43 21.95 15.76 -6.34
N LYS A 44 21.93 16.32 -5.11
CA LYS A 44 21.41 15.70 -3.89
C LYS A 44 20.75 16.75 -3.01
N GLY A 45 19.73 16.36 -2.27
CA GLY A 45 19.03 17.22 -1.33
C GLY A 45 18.28 16.42 -0.26
N ASP A 46 17.82 17.12 0.76
CA ASP A 46 17.02 16.49 1.81
C ASP A 46 15.58 16.29 1.37
N MET A 47 14.96 17.33 0.80
CA MET A 47 13.57 17.25 0.34
C MET A 47 13.33 17.97 -0.98
N ILE A 48 12.29 17.55 -1.67
CA ILE A 48 11.76 18.18 -2.87
C ILE A 48 10.23 18.14 -2.86
N PHE A 49 9.61 19.23 -3.32
CA PHE A 49 8.16 19.33 -3.49
C PHE A 49 7.75 19.06 -4.93
N ILE A 50 6.62 18.41 -5.10
CA ILE A 50 5.89 18.27 -6.37
C ILE A 50 4.63 19.11 -6.23
N THR A 51 4.55 20.22 -7.00
CA THR A 51 3.48 21.22 -6.89
C THR A 51 2.52 21.18 -8.09
N GLY A 52 1.42 21.92 -7.99
CA GLY A 52 0.38 22.03 -9.03
C GLY A 52 0.78 22.93 -10.21
N GLY A 53 1.74 23.87 -10.02
CA GLY A 53 2.08 24.84 -11.05
C GLY A 53 3.44 25.52 -10.91
N GLU A 54 3.84 26.19 -11.97
CA GLU A 54 5.14 26.86 -12.10
C GLU A 54 5.32 28.01 -11.09
N LYS A 55 4.23 28.74 -10.81
CA LYS A 55 4.22 29.82 -9.82
C LYS A 55 4.68 29.30 -8.44
N ASP A 56 4.21 28.13 -8.08
CA ASP A 56 4.49 27.50 -6.79
C ASP A 56 5.93 27.02 -6.70
N VAL A 57 6.46 26.47 -7.80
CA VAL A 57 7.87 26.10 -7.90
C VAL A 57 8.76 27.33 -7.68
N LEU A 58 8.43 28.45 -8.33
CA LEU A 58 9.20 29.71 -8.17
C LEU A 58 9.08 30.25 -6.75
N SER A 59 7.90 30.21 -6.14
CA SER A 59 7.66 30.66 -4.76
C SER A 59 8.46 29.83 -3.76
N LEU A 60 8.45 28.51 -3.89
CA LEU A 60 9.25 27.61 -3.06
C LEU A 60 10.76 27.85 -3.24
N SER A 61 11.20 27.98 -4.47
CA SER A 61 12.60 28.26 -4.77
C SER A 61 13.07 29.58 -4.16
N ALA A 62 12.25 30.63 -4.21
CA ALA A 62 12.55 31.92 -3.58
C ALA A 62 12.66 31.82 -2.04
N HIS A 63 12.05 30.82 -1.43
CA HIS A 63 12.13 30.54 0.01
C HIS A 63 13.14 29.44 0.37
N GLY A 64 13.98 29.02 -0.59
CA GLY A 64 15.09 28.08 -0.37
C GLY A 64 14.69 26.59 -0.40
N PHE A 65 13.54 26.25 -0.99
CA PHE A 65 13.09 24.87 -1.14
C PHE A 65 13.23 24.39 -2.59
N ASN A 66 13.57 23.12 -2.77
CA ASN A 66 13.57 22.50 -4.08
C ASN A 66 12.14 22.10 -4.46
N ALA A 67 11.72 22.40 -5.67
CA ALA A 67 10.41 22.05 -6.17
C ALA A 67 10.41 21.81 -7.67
N ILE A 68 9.48 20.98 -8.11
CA ILE A 68 9.13 20.78 -9.53
C ILE A 68 7.61 20.80 -9.69
N CYS A 69 7.16 21.03 -10.91
CA CYS A 69 5.78 20.72 -11.29
C CYS A 69 5.74 20.11 -12.70
N PHE A 70 4.64 19.39 -12.94
CA PHE A 70 4.26 18.92 -14.27
C PHE A 70 3.37 19.95 -14.96
N ASN A 71 2.93 19.68 -16.18
CA ASN A 71 2.16 20.65 -16.97
C ASN A 71 0.84 21.11 -16.25
N SER A 72 0.27 20.27 -15.42
CA SER A 72 -0.83 20.60 -14.51
C SER A 72 -0.88 19.59 -13.36
N GLU A 73 -1.58 19.92 -12.27
CA GLU A 73 -1.83 18.99 -11.14
C GLU A 73 -2.61 17.74 -11.55
N THR A 74 -3.37 17.80 -12.66
CA THR A 74 -4.10 16.66 -13.22
C THR A 74 -3.23 15.75 -14.08
N ALA A 75 -2.01 16.16 -14.43
CA ALA A 75 -1.07 15.34 -15.20
C ALA A 75 -0.68 14.08 -14.39
N GLN A 76 -0.52 12.96 -15.08
CA GLN A 76 0.03 11.78 -14.43
C GLN A 76 1.53 11.99 -14.16
N ILE A 77 1.96 11.70 -12.96
CA ILE A 77 3.37 11.75 -12.58
C ILE A 77 4.05 10.48 -13.10
N PRO A 78 5.08 10.58 -13.98
CA PRO A 78 5.78 9.40 -14.47
C PRO A 78 6.61 8.74 -13.36
N GLU A 79 6.50 7.42 -13.23
CA GLU A 79 7.21 6.67 -12.19
C GLU A 79 8.73 6.76 -12.31
N ASN A 80 9.28 6.76 -13.52
CA ASN A 80 10.71 6.91 -13.77
C ASN A 80 11.26 8.25 -13.24
N ILE A 81 10.48 9.32 -13.27
CA ILE A 81 10.87 10.60 -12.67
C ILE A 81 10.93 10.47 -11.15
N ILE A 82 9.94 9.82 -10.53
CA ILE A 82 9.94 9.58 -9.08
C ILE A 82 11.13 8.72 -8.66
N GLU A 83 11.41 7.64 -9.36
CA GLU A 83 12.57 6.78 -9.11
C GLU A 83 13.89 7.58 -9.19
N GLY A 84 14.05 8.40 -10.21
CA GLY A 84 15.20 9.28 -10.37
C GLY A 84 15.33 10.33 -9.24
N LEU A 85 14.22 10.88 -8.79
CA LEU A 85 14.20 11.84 -7.68
C LEU A 85 14.52 11.18 -6.33
N LEU A 86 14.04 9.98 -6.08
CA LEU A 86 14.34 9.22 -4.85
C LEU A 86 15.82 8.84 -4.72
N LEU A 87 16.58 8.79 -5.83
CA LEU A 87 18.03 8.62 -5.80
C LEU A 87 18.77 9.92 -5.40
N ARG A 88 18.12 11.07 -5.52
CA ARG A 88 18.69 12.41 -5.28
C ARG A 88 18.22 13.04 -3.99
N PHE A 89 16.97 12.79 -3.59
CA PHE A 89 16.33 13.41 -2.44
C PHE A 89 15.85 12.36 -1.45
N ARG A 90 16.01 12.64 -0.16
CA ARG A 90 15.57 11.76 0.92
C ARG A 90 14.04 11.73 1.03
N HIS A 91 13.38 12.87 0.80
CA HIS A 91 11.94 13.03 0.92
C HIS A 91 11.37 13.71 -0.33
N LEU A 92 10.39 13.07 -0.95
CA LEU A 92 9.52 13.67 -1.96
C LEU A 92 8.19 13.99 -1.29
N ILE A 93 7.63 15.17 -1.52
CA ILE A 93 6.39 15.61 -0.88
C ILE A 93 5.46 16.20 -1.93
N ILE A 94 4.25 15.69 -2.06
CA ILE A 94 3.20 16.28 -2.89
C ILE A 94 2.63 17.48 -2.15
N LEU A 95 2.60 18.64 -2.80
CA LEU A 95 2.08 19.90 -2.27
C LEU A 95 1.21 20.57 -3.34
N TYR A 96 -0.04 20.18 -3.43
CA TYR A 96 -1.02 20.73 -4.36
C TYR A 96 -1.93 21.75 -3.67
N ASP A 97 -2.78 22.39 -4.47
CA ASP A 97 -3.76 23.35 -3.98
C ASP A 97 -4.69 22.73 -2.94
N THR A 98 -5.21 23.58 -2.04
CA THR A 98 -6.17 23.16 -1.01
C THR A 98 -7.62 23.29 -1.47
N ASP A 99 -7.87 23.67 -2.72
CA ASP A 99 -9.21 23.67 -3.29
C ASP A 99 -9.68 22.23 -3.60
N GLU A 100 -10.96 22.06 -3.95
CA GLU A 100 -11.57 20.75 -4.20
C GLU A 100 -10.80 19.94 -5.27
N THR A 101 -10.31 20.61 -6.31
CA THR A 101 -9.54 19.97 -7.38
C THR A 101 -8.19 19.51 -6.86
N GLY A 102 -7.44 20.36 -6.19
CA GLY A 102 -6.11 20.04 -5.65
C GLY A 102 -6.16 18.90 -4.62
N LEU A 103 -7.15 18.91 -3.72
CA LEU A 103 -7.33 17.83 -2.75
C LEU A 103 -7.65 16.49 -3.43
N ARG A 104 -8.52 16.49 -4.44
CA ARG A 104 -8.84 15.28 -5.22
C ARG A 104 -7.62 14.75 -5.95
N GLU A 105 -6.87 15.62 -6.63
CA GLU A 105 -5.68 15.23 -7.37
C GLU A 105 -4.55 14.79 -6.44
N THR A 106 -4.38 15.42 -5.27
CA THR A 106 -3.45 14.95 -4.24
C THR A 106 -3.74 13.49 -3.87
N LYS A 107 -5.00 13.18 -3.55
CA LYS A 107 -5.41 11.80 -3.21
C LYS A 107 -5.11 10.83 -4.35
N ARG A 108 -5.46 11.20 -5.59
CA ARG A 108 -5.20 10.38 -6.78
C ARG A 108 -3.72 10.09 -6.97
N GLN A 109 -2.84 11.10 -6.82
CA GLN A 109 -1.41 10.92 -6.99
C GLN A 109 -0.79 10.09 -5.86
N VAL A 110 -1.22 10.30 -4.62
CA VAL A 110 -0.77 9.49 -3.47
C VAL A 110 -1.13 8.01 -3.67
N GLU A 111 -2.33 7.71 -4.15
CA GLU A 111 -2.77 6.35 -4.48
C GLU A 111 -1.94 5.76 -5.64
N ALA A 112 -1.75 6.52 -6.72
CA ALA A 112 -0.97 6.09 -7.88
C ALA A 112 0.51 5.81 -7.52
N LEU A 113 1.07 6.59 -6.60
CA LEU A 113 2.47 6.48 -6.14
C LEU A 113 2.61 5.67 -4.85
N SER A 114 1.62 4.87 -4.47
CA SER A 114 1.58 4.13 -3.20
C SER A 114 2.79 3.22 -2.97
N LYS A 115 3.34 2.63 -4.04
CA LYS A 115 4.55 1.80 -3.95
C LYS A 115 5.78 2.58 -3.46
N PHE A 116 5.84 3.89 -3.70
CA PHE A 116 6.94 4.77 -3.29
C PHE A 116 6.69 5.42 -1.93
N LYS A 117 5.48 5.29 -1.38
CA LYS A 117 5.08 5.90 -0.09
C LYS A 117 5.35 7.40 -0.04
N VAL A 118 5.07 8.12 -1.14
CA VAL A 118 5.26 9.57 -1.21
C VAL A 118 4.23 10.27 -0.33
N PRO A 119 4.65 11.00 0.73
CA PRO A 119 3.73 11.76 1.56
C PRO A 119 3.20 13.00 0.83
N HIS A 120 2.13 13.57 1.38
CA HIS A 120 1.61 14.87 0.96
C HIS A 120 1.51 15.81 2.16
N LEU A 121 1.62 17.10 1.88
CA LEU A 121 1.36 18.16 2.85
C LEU A 121 0.14 18.97 2.39
N THR A 122 -0.83 19.14 3.27
CA THR A 122 -1.96 20.04 3.05
C THR A 122 -1.72 21.32 3.85
N LEU A 123 -1.72 22.46 3.16
CA LEU A 123 -1.54 23.76 3.80
C LEU A 123 -2.79 24.14 4.62
N PRO A 124 -2.65 24.87 5.72
CA PRO A 124 -3.77 25.36 6.53
C PRO A 124 -4.43 26.59 5.89
N LEU A 125 -4.93 26.43 4.65
CA LEU A 125 -5.57 27.44 3.84
C LEU A 125 -7.05 27.10 3.60
N GLN A 126 -7.87 28.12 3.27
CA GLN A 126 -9.32 27.94 3.12
C GLN A 126 -9.77 27.34 1.77
N GLY A 127 -8.85 27.15 0.82
CA GLY A 127 -9.16 26.62 -0.50
C GLY A 127 -9.92 27.58 -1.41
N THR A 128 -9.88 28.87 -1.14
CA THR A 128 -10.50 29.91 -1.95
C THR A 128 -9.60 30.33 -3.11
N LYS A 129 -10.12 31.12 -4.07
CA LYS A 129 -9.33 31.58 -5.20
C LYS A 129 -8.06 32.38 -4.84
N THR A 130 -8.04 32.98 -3.68
CA THR A 130 -6.96 33.85 -3.20
C THR A 130 -6.19 33.24 -2.03
N GLU A 131 -6.53 32.04 -1.62
CA GLU A 131 -5.95 31.39 -0.45
C GLU A 131 -6.02 29.86 -0.61
N LYS A 132 -5.18 29.30 -1.51
CA LYS A 132 -5.25 27.88 -1.82
C LYS A 132 -3.91 27.19 -2.08
N ASP A 133 -2.89 27.92 -2.52
CA ASP A 133 -1.60 27.37 -2.92
C ASP A 133 -0.44 27.87 -2.05
N ILE A 134 0.73 27.33 -2.25
CA ILE A 134 1.92 27.72 -1.48
C ILE A 134 2.35 29.17 -1.73
N SER A 135 2.08 29.72 -2.91
CA SER A 135 2.35 31.12 -3.20
C SER A 135 1.44 32.03 -2.39
N ASP A 136 0.16 31.67 -2.25
CA ASP A 136 -0.80 32.40 -1.41
C ASP A 136 -0.40 32.28 0.08
N TYR A 137 0.04 31.08 0.51
CA TYR A 137 0.54 30.85 1.87
C TYR A 137 1.68 31.83 2.23
N PHE A 138 2.65 32.01 1.33
CA PHE A 138 3.73 32.96 1.54
C PHE A 138 3.24 34.42 1.45
N ALA A 139 2.31 34.72 0.55
CA ALA A 139 1.74 36.06 0.41
C ALA A 139 0.94 36.52 1.66
N LEU A 140 0.39 35.58 2.42
CA LEU A 140 -0.24 35.84 3.70
C LEU A 140 0.73 36.13 4.86
N GLY A 141 2.03 36.23 4.57
CA GLY A 141 3.08 36.56 5.53
C GLY A 141 3.70 35.37 6.24
N ASN A 142 3.33 34.14 5.86
CA ASN A 142 4.01 32.94 6.33
C ASN A 142 5.39 32.86 5.63
N GLY A 143 6.41 32.50 6.39
CA GLY A 143 7.77 32.34 5.83
C GLY A 143 8.20 30.89 5.74
N SER A 144 9.48 30.71 5.36
CA SER A 144 10.11 29.37 5.31
C SER A 144 10.04 28.65 6.65
N GLU A 145 10.12 29.35 7.77
CA GLU A 145 10.05 28.75 9.11
C GLU A 145 8.63 28.17 9.40
N GLY A 146 7.57 28.85 8.95
CA GLY A 146 6.21 28.32 9.04
C GLY A 146 6.03 27.03 8.24
N LEU A 147 6.57 26.98 7.02
CA LEU A 147 6.54 25.76 6.21
C LEU A 147 7.36 24.63 6.85
N LYS A 148 8.53 24.92 7.39
CA LYS A 148 9.35 23.94 8.13
C LYS A 148 8.63 23.38 9.35
N ALA A 149 7.88 24.21 10.08
CA ALA A 149 7.07 23.76 11.21
C ALA A 149 5.99 22.77 10.76
N LEU A 150 5.23 23.09 9.70
CA LEU A 150 4.23 22.18 9.13
C LEU A 150 4.83 20.83 8.68
N LEU A 151 6.03 20.87 8.08
CA LEU A 151 6.76 19.66 7.70
C LEU A 151 7.17 18.84 8.92
N SER A 152 7.68 19.49 9.96
CA SER A 152 8.06 18.83 11.21
C SER A 152 6.86 18.13 11.85
N ASP A 153 5.71 18.79 11.89
CA ASP A 153 4.46 18.20 12.41
C ASP A 153 3.99 17.02 11.56
N MET A 154 4.05 17.14 10.23
CA MET A 154 3.72 16.06 9.32
C MET A 154 4.61 14.81 9.55
N PHE A 155 5.93 15.00 9.62
CA PHE A 155 6.85 13.88 9.85
C PHE A 155 6.71 13.30 11.26
N THR A 156 6.48 14.13 12.28
CA THR A 156 6.23 13.67 13.65
C THR A 156 4.98 12.81 13.73
N ASN A 157 3.89 13.22 13.06
CA ASN A 157 2.66 12.43 13.00
C ASN A 157 2.85 11.10 12.26
N MET A 158 3.57 11.10 11.14
CA MET A 158 3.90 9.87 10.40
C MET A 158 4.74 8.92 11.26
N TYR A 159 5.74 9.43 11.98
CA TYR A 159 6.56 8.65 12.89
C TYR A 159 5.73 8.09 14.06
N ALA A 160 4.89 8.90 14.68
CA ALA A 160 4.01 8.47 15.76
C ALA A 160 3.06 7.34 15.32
N GLN A 161 2.44 7.44 14.14
CA GLN A 161 1.61 6.37 13.58
C GLN A 161 2.41 5.07 13.38
N THR A 162 3.62 5.16 12.84
CA THR A 162 4.49 4.00 12.66
C THR A 162 4.86 3.36 14.00
N MET A 163 5.18 4.16 15.00
CA MET A 163 5.49 3.69 16.35
C MET A 163 4.29 3.03 17.02
N MET A 164 3.08 3.56 16.85
CA MET A 164 1.86 2.92 17.36
C MET A 164 1.63 1.54 16.74
N ILE A 165 1.86 1.38 15.43
CA ILE A 165 1.79 0.07 14.77
C ILE A 165 2.83 -0.89 15.34
N LEU A 166 4.08 -0.45 15.48
CA LEU A 166 5.15 -1.27 16.06
C LEU A 166 4.84 -1.70 17.50
N GLN A 167 4.36 -0.78 18.33
CA GLN A 167 3.94 -1.08 19.71
C GLN A 167 2.79 -2.07 19.76
N SER A 168 1.84 -2.00 18.82
CA SER A 168 0.74 -2.99 18.75
C SER A 168 1.20 -4.40 18.34
N CYS A 169 2.40 -4.52 17.77
CA CYS A 169 3.01 -5.80 17.41
C CYS A 169 3.98 -6.31 18.48
N GLU A 170 4.26 -5.53 19.53
CA GLU A 170 5.15 -5.91 20.61
C GLU A 170 4.48 -6.99 21.47
N ILE A 171 5.26 -8.02 21.81
CA ILE A 171 4.79 -9.09 22.66
C ILE A 171 4.90 -8.65 24.13
N ASP A 172 3.77 -8.61 24.82
CA ASP A 172 3.74 -8.40 26.27
C ASP A 172 4.10 -9.70 26.99
N TYR A 173 5.30 -9.79 27.50
CA TYR A 173 5.79 -10.96 28.22
C TYR A 173 5.22 -11.09 29.63
N ASP A 174 4.69 -10.01 30.21
CA ASP A 174 4.10 -10.02 31.54
C ASP A 174 2.64 -10.49 31.48
N ASN A 175 1.98 -10.31 30.34
CA ASN A 175 0.63 -10.75 30.06
C ASN A 175 0.57 -11.59 28.77
N PRO A 176 1.08 -12.82 28.78
CA PRO A 176 1.09 -13.64 27.59
C PRO A 176 -0.34 -13.94 27.12
N PRO A 177 -0.60 -13.95 25.81
CA PRO A 177 -1.92 -14.34 25.30
C PRO A 177 -2.23 -15.79 25.63
N ASP A 178 -3.51 -16.13 25.64
CA ASP A 178 -3.96 -17.52 25.77
C ASP A 178 -3.27 -18.40 24.71
N ALA A 179 -2.88 -19.60 25.12
CA ALA A 179 -2.27 -20.56 24.21
C ALA A 179 -3.22 -20.87 23.04
N SER A 180 -2.70 -20.80 21.82
CA SER A 180 -3.48 -21.13 20.61
C SER A 180 -4.02 -22.56 20.72
N LYS A 181 -5.32 -22.74 20.39
CA LYS A 181 -5.96 -24.04 20.46
C LYS A 181 -5.37 -24.99 19.43
N SER A 182 -5.02 -26.19 19.86
CA SER A 182 -4.53 -27.23 18.96
C SER A 182 -5.62 -27.65 17.97
N VAL A 183 -5.26 -27.72 16.71
CA VAL A 183 -6.10 -28.26 15.63
C VAL A 183 -5.66 -29.67 15.27
N VAL A 184 -4.36 -29.92 15.29
CA VAL A 184 -3.75 -31.22 15.05
C VAL A 184 -2.67 -31.47 16.10
N ALA A 185 -2.72 -32.63 16.73
CA ALA A 185 -1.72 -33.06 17.72
C ALA A 185 -1.33 -34.52 17.50
N VAL A 186 -0.23 -34.94 18.13
CA VAL A 186 0.20 -36.33 18.24
C VAL A 186 0.57 -36.58 19.69
N ASN A 187 -0.03 -37.57 20.32
CA ASN A 187 0.18 -37.89 21.73
C ASN A 187 0.09 -36.65 22.64
N GLY A 188 -0.90 -35.81 22.41
CA GLY A 188 -1.09 -34.58 23.16
C GLY A 188 -0.13 -33.42 22.81
N VAL A 189 0.86 -33.65 21.94
CA VAL A 189 1.78 -32.60 21.50
C VAL A 189 1.18 -31.87 20.29
N PRO A 190 0.90 -30.55 20.37
CA PRO A 190 0.37 -29.78 19.25
C PRO A 190 1.35 -29.73 18.08
N LEU A 191 0.88 -30.07 16.87
CA LEU A 191 1.63 -29.90 15.61
C LEU A 191 1.11 -28.69 14.84
N GLY A 192 -0.20 -28.48 14.84
CA GLY A 192 -0.87 -27.35 14.20
C GLY A 192 -1.86 -26.73 15.17
N THR A 193 -1.83 -25.41 15.29
CA THR A 193 -2.68 -24.62 16.16
C THR A 193 -3.48 -23.59 15.35
N GLN A 194 -4.58 -23.07 15.90
CA GLN A 194 -5.32 -21.97 15.28
C GLN A 194 -4.39 -20.78 15.06
N ASP A 195 -4.62 -20.04 13.99
CA ASP A 195 -3.90 -18.82 13.61
C ASP A 195 -2.40 -19.02 13.31
N ASN A 196 -1.96 -20.26 13.12
CA ASN A 196 -0.57 -20.59 12.78
C ASN A 196 -0.48 -21.43 11.51
N LEU A 197 0.65 -21.30 10.82
CA LEU A 197 1.04 -22.15 9.71
C LEU A 197 1.91 -23.30 10.22
N PHE A 198 1.61 -24.52 9.77
CA PHE A 198 2.56 -25.63 9.93
C PHE A 198 2.79 -26.33 8.60
N CYS A 199 3.95 -26.93 8.43
CA CYS A 199 4.36 -27.53 7.17
C CYS A 199 4.70 -29.01 7.40
N ILE A 200 4.20 -29.87 6.50
CA ILE A 200 4.56 -31.28 6.44
C ILE A 200 5.52 -31.47 5.26
N THR A 201 6.75 -31.84 5.54
CA THR A 201 7.78 -32.09 4.52
C THR A 201 8.14 -33.57 4.47
N GLY A 202 8.63 -34.00 3.33
CA GLY A 202 9.07 -35.37 3.10
C GLY A 202 9.33 -35.65 1.63
N GLY A 203 10.14 -36.64 1.32
CA GLY A 203 10.43 -37.09 -0.04
C GLY A 203 9.19 -37.60 -0.79
N GLU A 204 9.37 -37.96 -2.04
CA GLU A 204 8.34 -38.61 -2.83
C GLU A 204 7.95 -39.96 -2.22
N GLY A 205 6.68 -40.33 -2.23
CA GLY A 205 6.19 -41.62 -1.72
C GLY A 205 6.14 -41.75 -0.19
N THR A 206 6.52 -40.74 0.60
CA THR A 206 6.54 -40.81 2.08
C THR A 206 5.18 -40.74 2.74
N GLY A 207 4.10 -40.56 1.99
CA GLY A 207 2.73 -40.60 2.50
C GLY A 207 2.17 -39.24 2.94
N LYS A 208 2.76 -38.11 2.58
CA LYS A 208 2.25 -36.75 2.89
C LYS A 208 0.76 -36.58 2.59
N SER A 209 0.33 -36.98 1.39
CA SER A 209 -1.08 -36.92 0.98
C SER A 209 -2.01 -37.75 1.87
N ASN A 210 -1.53 -38.86 2.44
CA ASN A 210 -2.30 -39.66 3.39
C ASN A 210 -2.47 -38.95 4.71
N TYR A 211 -1.45 -38.22 5.19
CA TYR A 211 -1.54 -37.37 6.37
C TYR A 211 -2.54 -36.23 6.17
N ILE A 212 -2.47 -35.55 5.03
CA ILE A 212 -3.45 -34.49 4.67
C ILE A 212 -4.86 -35.09 4.64
N ALA A 213 -5.05 -36.25 4.02
CA ALA A 213 -6.35 -36.94 3.99
C ALA A 213 -6.84 -37.35 5.41
N ALA A 214 -5.93 -37.66 6.32
CA ALA A 214 -6.29 -37.96 7.71
C ALA A 214 -6.71 -36.70 8.48
N ILE A 215 -6.02 -35.60 8.30
CA ILE A 215 -6.39 -34.28 8.87
C ILE A 215 -7.75 -33.84 8.33
N LEU A 216 -7.94 -33.89 7.02
CA LEU A 216 -9.21 -33.55 6.38
C LEU A 216 -10.35 -34.44 6.90
N ALA A 217 -10.13 -35.74 7.02
CA ALA A 217 -11.15 -36.65 7.59
C ALA A 217 -11.55 -36.25 9.01
N GLY A 218 -10.58 -35.88 9.85
CA GLY A 218 -10.88 -35.42 11.22
C GLY A 218 -11.67 -34.12 11.27
N THR A 219 -11.49 -33.22 10.27
CA THR A 219 -12.22 -31.95 10.19
C THR A 219 -13.59 -32.06 9.52
N LEU A 220 -13.86 -33.14 8.76
CA LEU A 220 -15.11 -33.34 8.06
C LEU A 220 -16.14 -34.12 8.92
N GLY A 221 -15.67 -34.87 9.92
CA GLY A 221 -16.52 -35.62 10.84
C GLY A 221 -17.28 -34.70 11.80
N ALA A 222 -18.50 -35.06 12.16
CA ALA A 222 -19.29 -34.35 13.16
C ALA A 222 -18.69 -34.48 14.56
N GLU A 223 -18.01 -35.59 14.81
CA GLU A 223 -17.36 -35.93 16.08
C GLU A 223 -15.88 -36.15 15.90
N ARG A 224 -15.13 -36.10 16.98
CA ARG A 224 -13.68 -36.38 16.95
C ARG A 224 -13.47 -37.86 16.61
N LEU A 225 -12.69 -38.10 15.55
CA LEU A 225 -12.26 -39.44 15.17
C LEU A 225 -11.19 -39.98 16.13
N GLN A 226 -11.14 -41.30 16.27
CA GLN A 226 -10.08 -41.95 17.05
C GLN A 226 -8.75 -41.84 16.30
N PRO A 227 -7.61 -41.76 17.02
CA PRO A 227 -6.29 -41.65 16.40
C PRO A 227 -5.97 -42.76 15.38
N GLU A 228 -6.49 -43.95 15.56
CA GLU A 228 -6.34 -45.07 14.63
C GLU A 228 -6.99 -44.79 13.28
N GLN A 229 -8.05 -43.99 13.24
CA GLN A 229 -8.74 -43.59 12.01
C GLN A 229 -8.00 -42.44 11.31
N THR A 230 -7.17 -41.69 12.03
CA THR A 230 -6.45 -40.51 11.56
C THR A 230 -4.92 -40.70 11.51
N LEU A 231 -4.46 -41.95 11.41
CA LEU A 231 -3.03 -42.30 11.33
C LEU A 231 -2.23 -41.85 12.57
N GLY A 232 -2.82 -41.89 13.75
CA GLY A 232 -2.23 -41.46 15.00
C GLY A 232 -2.36 -39.97 15.28
N LEU A 233 -3.03 -39.21 14.40
CA LEU A 233 -3.29 -37.79 14.62
C LEU A 233 -4.52 -37.56 15.48
N GLU A 234 -4.41 -36.65 16.40
CA GLU A 234 -5.51 -36.10 17.17
C GLU A 234 -6.00 -34.84 16.44
N VAL A 235 -7.07 -34.95 15.67
CA VAL A 235 -7.61 -33.82 14.88
C VAL A 235 -8.83 -33.26 15.61
N THR A 236 -8.86 -31.95 15.79
CA THR A 236 -10.03 -31.29 16.38
C THR A 236 -11.20 -31.30 15.41
N ALA A 237 -12.34 -31.79 15.87
CA ALA A 237 -13.57 -31.79 15.09
C ALA A 237 -14.02 -30.35 14.75
N ASN A 238 -14.82 -30.22 13.68
CA ASN A 238 -15.35 -28.94 13.19
C ASN A 238 -16.88 -28.82 13.45
N PRO A 239 -17.33 -28.75 14.69
CA PRO A 239 -18.76 -28.71 15.02
C PRO A 239 -19.46 -27.42 14.54
N LYS A 240 -18.68 -26.36 14.34
CA LYS A 240 -19.18 -25.07 13.83
C LYS A 240 -19.29 -25.02 12.30
N ARG A 241 -18.91 -26.10 11.60
CA ARG A 241 -18.89 -26.17 10.14
C ARG A 241 -18.17 -25.01 9.48
N LEU A 242 -17.01 -24.61 10.07
CA LEU A 242 -16.14 -23.60 9.47
C LEU A 242 -15.66 -24.13 8.11
N ALA A 243 -15.49 -23.22 7.16
CA ALA A 243 -15.05 -23.56 5.82
C ALA A 243 -13.68 -24.28 5.84
N VAL A 244 -13.61 -25.40 5.12
CA VAL A 244 -12.40 -26.18 4.90
C VAL A 244 -12.04 -26.09 3.42
N LEU A 245 -10.90 -25.46 3.12
CA LEU A 245 -10.40 -25.31 1.76
C LEU A 245 -9.21 -26.24 1.56
N HIS A 246 -9.28 -27.08 0.53
CA HIS A 246 -8.21 -27.99 0.12
C HIS A 246 -7.75 -27.65 -1.29
N TYR A 247 -6.53 -27.18 -1.43
CA TYR A 247 -5.90 -26.89 -2.72
C TYR A 247 -4.91 -28.00 -3.04
N ASP A 248 -5.10 -28.67 -4.18
CA ASP A 248 -4.18 -29.68 -4.69
C ASP A 248 -3.68 -29.26 -6.07
N THR A 249 -2.38 -28.95 -6.16
CA THR A 249 -1.75 -28.46 -7.39
C THR A 249 -0.92 -29.53 -8.11
N GLU A 250 -0.84 -30.75 -7.54
CA GLU A 250 0.03 -31.81 -8.06
C GLU A 250 -0.75 -32.97 -8.71
N GLN A 251 -1.98 -33.21 -8.25
CA GLN A 251 -2.74 -34.39 -8.67
C GLN A 251 -3.73 -34.08 -9.80
N SER A 252 -4.01 -35.07 -10.66
CA SER A 252 -5.11 -34.98 -11.58
C SER A 252 -6.46 -35.01 -10.88
N GLU A 253 -7.50 -34.42 -11.49
CA GLU A 253 -8.88 -34.43 -10.95
C GLU A 253 -9.36 -35.84 -10.60
N ALA A 254 -9.07 -36.83 -11.44
CA ALA A 254 -9.45 -38.24 -11.22
C ALA A 254 -8.78 -38.80 -9.94
N GLN A 255 -7.51 -38.46 -9.72
CA GLN A 255 -6.78 -38.91 -8.53
C GLN A 255 -7.27 -38.16 -7.30
N LEU A 256 -7.52 -36.86 -7.40
CA LEU A 256 -8.08 -36.04 -6.32
C LEU A 256 -9.46 -36.56 -5.91
N HIS A 257 -10.35 -36.85 -6.86
CA HIS A 257 -11.67 -37.43 -6.61
C HIS A 257 -11.57 -38.78 -5.89
N LYS A 258 -10.64 -39.66 -6.33
CA LYS A 258 -10.41 -40.95 -5.67
C LYS A 258 -9.92 -40.78 -4.21
N ASN A 259 -9.03 -39.81 -3.99
CA ASN A 259 -8.50 -39.52 -2.65
C ASN A 259 -9.57 -38.90 -1.75
N LEU A 260 -10.39 -38.00 -2.29
CA LEU A 260 -11.54 -37.45 -1.57
C LEU A 260 -12.51 -38.55 -1.12
N GLY A 261 -12.83 -39.51 -2.01
CA GLY A 261 -13.68 -40.66 -1.65
C GLY A 261 -13.11 -41.54 -0.52
N LYS A 262 -11.78 -41.65 -0.42
CA LYS A 262 -11.12 -42.30 0.72
C LYS A 262 -11.21 -41.46 2.00
N THR A 263 -11.05 -40.16 1.89
CA THR A 263 -11.15 -39.20 2.99
C THR A 263 -12.56 -39.21 3.59
N LEU A 264 -13.60 -39.15 2.77
CA LEU A 264 -15.00 -39.23 3.22
C LEU A 264 -15.29 -40.54 3.93
N ARG A 265 -14.86 -41.68 3.39
CA ARG A 265 -15.03 -42.99 4.07
C ARG A 265 -14.32 -43.02 5.43
N ARG A 266 -13.13 -42.45 5.54
CA ARG A 266 -12.38 -42.33 6.80
C ARG A 266 -13.13 -41.47 7.80
N ALA A 267 -13.74 -40.38 7.34
CA ALA A 267 -14.53 -39.44 8.12
C ALA A 267 -15.91 -40.04 8.55
N GLY A 268 -16.32 -41.19 7.98
CA GLY A 268 -17.63 -41.76 8.21
C GLY A 268 -18.79 -40.96 7.60
N VAL A 269 -18.52 -40.13 6.57
CA VAL A 269 -19.53 -39.32 5.88
C VAL A 269 -19.78 -39.87 4.48
N THR A 270 -21.05 -39.82 4.05
CA THR A 270 -21.50 -40.38 2.77
C THR A 270 -21.50 -39.40 1.60
N SER A 271 -21.47 -38.10 1.90
CA SER A 271 -21.45 -37.03 0.91
C SER A 271 -20.46 -35.95 1.31
N VAL A 272 -20.03 -35.17 0.32
CA VAL A 272 -19.16 -34.02 0.57
C VAL A 272 -19.95 -32.97 1.36
N PRO A 273 -19.50 -32.56 2.57
CA PRO A 273 -20.15 -31.50 3.32
C PRO A 273 -20.08 -30.15 2.59
N GLU A 274 -21.15 -29.34 2.71
CA GLU A 274 -21.23 -28.02 2.05
C GLU A 274 -20.10 -27.04 2.45
N PHE A 275 -19.53 -27.22 3.62
CA PHE A 275 -18.44 -26.36 4.12
C PHE A 275 -17.05 -26.82 3.64
N TYR A 276 -16.94 -27.89 2.86
CA TYR A 276 -15.68 -28.36 2.30
C TYR A 276 -15.59 -28.06 0.81
N HIS A 277 -14.50 -27.44 0.41
CA HIS A 277 -14.19 -27.11 -0.97
C HIS A 277 -12.83 -27.68 -1.35
N SER A 278 -12.77 -28.45 -2.43
CA SER A 278 -11.54 -28.96 -3.02
C SER A 278 -11.33 -28.30 -4.38
N LEU A 279 -10.18 -27.69 -4.59
CA LEU A 279 -9.82 -26.88 -5.76
C LEU A 279 -8.50 -27.35 -6.36
#